data_37edcebfa2fe968e42d5bb3452210c99
#
_entry.id   37edcebfa2fe968e42d5bb3452210c99
#
_cell.length_a   1.000
_cell.length_b   1.000
_cell.length_c   1.000
_cell.angle_alpha   90.00
_cell.angle_beta   90.00
_cell.angle_gamma   90.00
#
_symmetry.space_group_name_H-M   'P 1'
#
loop_
_entity.id
_entity.type
_entity.pdbx_description
1 polymer ?
#
loop_
_entity_poly.entity_id
_entity_poly.type
_entity_poly.pdbx_seq_one_letter_code
_entity_poly.pdbx_strand_id
1 'polypeptide(L)'
;MTGRASIVRAEPGFSLPFFDRLAPAPPPTLVVSRIEAHSSAGDIVLDLHGRGGWIAHAALDRQRGAVSLESSPLTRLLAELVLRPPDLRHLDAAFQAMAASPRRQSSLRIAIGDPFATRCATCERMLVADEFIWAHPSDAGEADLAGSRKHYRCPVCRTQRGGAEQRTGAIDEEDLRRARTEPEDNSQVRDRLRDRFPVVDGGDRLVDELLDLHTPRQLAGLEAILDRIEGDLRAAPVEAALRLAFLHALLPSSRLNGFPGRMSTLRIQAGHVRPPGAGQWRERNPWLSFEDGIRLVRGFIQRLEGGSLGSVQARLGNDLRSVADGTATAVLGVIGPAAARTLSLGGDGGGAGGHGRVRLALGQPPVRPNQERLSLAYWATAWVLGREAAAILPIDALSGSAIRAPWGWQAAALSRSLRAAQPAIARD
;
A
#
# COMPACT_ATOMS: atom_id res chain seq x y z
N MET A 1 -11.92 -4.74 43.23
CA MET A 1 -12.23 -5.97 42.51
C MET A 1 -11.09 -6.22 41.51
N THR A 2 -10.19 -7.14 41.79
CA THR A 2 -9.05 -7.50 40.93
C THR A 2 -9.55 -8.41 39.83
N GLY A 3 -9.93 -7.82 38.68
CA GLY A 3 -10.30 -8.57 37.49
C GLY A 3 -9.11 -9.43 37.03
N ARG A 4 -9.27 -10.74 37.03
CA ARG A 4 -8.35 -11.69 36.40
C ARG A 4 -8.18 -11.26 34.95
N ALA A 5 -6.95 -10.91 34.55
CA ALA A 5 -6.59 -10.70 33.16
C ALA A 5 -6.86 -12.02 32.41
N SER A 6 -7.95 -12.10 31.66
CA SER A 6 -8.21 -13.25 30.78
C SER A 6 -7.18 -13.19 29.64
N ILE A 7 -6.41 -14.26 29.49
CA ILE A 7 -5.52 -14.44 28.33
C ILE A 7 -6.41 -14.70 27.13
N VAL A 8 -6.62 -13.67 26.33
CA VAL A 8 -7.31 -13.76 25.04
C VAL A 8 -6.29 -14.32 24.03
N ARG A 9 -6.57 -15.48 23.46
CA ARG A 9 -5.75 -16.05 22.39
C ARG A 9 -5.87 -15.12 21.16
N ALA A 10 -4.78 -14.50 20.78
CA ALA A 10 -4.75 -13.60 19.63
C ALA A 10 -4.80 -14.43 18.33
N GLU A 11 -5.88 -14.33 17.58
CA GLU A 11 -5.92 -14.82 16.21
C GLU A 11 -5.36 -13.75 15.28
N PRO A 12 -4.52 -14.13 14.29
CA PRO A 12 -4.03 -13.15 13.32
C PRO A 12 -5.20 -12.60 12.50
N GLY A 13 -5.30 -11.28 12.43
CA GLY A 13 -6.22 -10.60 11.54
C GLY A 13 -5.86 -10.87 10.07
N PHE A 14 -6.85 -10.83 9.19
CA PHE A 14 -6.55 -10.81 7.75
C PHE A 14 -6.11 -9.41 7.32
N SER A 15 -5.18 -9.35 6.38
CA SER A 15 -4.59 -8.10 5.90
C SER A 15 -4.30 -8.21 4.40
N LEU A 16 -3.99 -7.07 3.78
CA LEU A 16 -3.36 -7.04 2.47
C LEU A 16 -1.83 -7.23 2.64
N PRO A 17 -1.18 -8.11 1.87
CA PRO A 17 0.21 -8.52 2.10
C PRO A 17 1.24 -7.38 2.15
N PHE A 18 0.98 -6.26 1.45
CA PHE A 18 1.83 -5.08 1.53
C PHE A 18 1.84 -4.49 2.93
N PHE A 19 0.68 -4.44 3.59
CA PHE A 19 0.53 -3.85 4.92
C PHE A 19 1.09 -4.72 6.04
N ASP A 20 1.25 -6.02 5.82
CA ASP A 20 1.97 -6.89 6.78
C ASP A 20 3.41 -6.41 6.99
N ARG A 21 4.02 -5.81 5.96
CA ARG A 21 5.36 -5.21 6.04
C ARG A 21 5.36 -3.79 6.60
N LEU A 22 4.33 -3.01 6.33
CA LEU A 22 4.24 -1.60 6.69
C LEU A 22 3.62 -1.39 8.08
N ALA A 23 2.44 -1.93 8.30
CA ALA A 23 1.61 -1.71 9.48
C ALA A 23 0.67 -2.91 9.70
N PRO A 24 1.17 -4.03 10.26
CA PRO A 24 0.37 -5.22 10.45
C PRO A 24 -0.86 -4.95 11.32
N ALA A 25 -1.98 -5.57 10.95
CA ALA A 25 -3.26 -5.42 11.65
C ALA A 25 -3.16 -5.88 13.11
N PRO A 26 -3.82 -5.20 14.05
CA PRO A 26 -3.92 -5.66 15.42
C PRO A 26 -4.78 -6.93 15.50
N PRO A 27 -4.60 -7.79 16.52
CA PRO A 27 -5.45 -8.98 16.71
C PRO A 27 -6.91 -8.58 16.93
N PRO A 28 -7.86 -9.03 16.07
CA PRO A 28 -9.26 -8.59 16.12
C PRO A 28 -9.96 -8.92 17.44
N THR A 29 -9.74 -10.12 17.95
CA THR A 29 -10.34 -10.60 19.23
C THR A 29 -9.94 -9.73 20.41
N LEU A 30 -8.67 -9.30 20.44
CA LEU A 30 -8.18 -8.39 21.49
C LEU A 30 -8.82 -7.00 21.36
N VAL A 31 -8.89 -6.45 20.16
CA VAL A 31 -9.52 -5.14 19.91
C VAL A 31 -10.96 -5.15 20.34
N VAL A 32 -11.74 -6.13 19.88
CA VAL A 32 -13.17 -6.28 20.21
C VAL A 32 -13.36 -6.40 21.71
N SER A 33 -12.61 -7.28 22.39
CA SER A 33 -12.75 -7.47 23.85
C SER A 33 -12.48 -6.19 24.65
N ARG A 34 -11.54 -5.34 24.18
CA ARG A 34 -11.26 -4.06 24.86
C ARG A 34 -12.36 -3.02 24.62
N ILE A 35 -12.89 -2.96 23.40
CA ILE A 35 -14.00 -2.06 23.08
C ILE A 35 -15.22 -2.42 23.93
N GLU A 36 -15.61 -3.69 23.99
CA GLU A 36 -16.76 -4.16 24.76
C GLU A 36 -16.61 -3.99 26.28
N ALA A 37 -15.38 -4.18 26.79
CA ALA A 37 -15.12 -4.06 28.21
C ALA A 37 -15.08 -2.59 28.73
N HIS A 38 -14.79 -1.61 27.87
CA HIS A 38 -14.50 -0.25 28.29
C HIS A 38 -15.34 0.83 27.59
N SER A 39 -16.32 0.43 26.79
CA SER A 39 -17.25 1.36 26.13
C SER A 39 -18.63 0.74 25.93
N SER A 40 -19.63 1.60 25.74
CA SER A 40 -21.02 1.24 25.45
C SER A 40 -21.43 1.67 24.04
N ALA A 41 -22.55 1.15 23.54
CA ALA A 41 -23.10 1.63 22.27
C ALA A 41 -23.36 3.15 22.34
N GLY A 42 -23.01 3.86 21.27
CA GLY A 42 -23.07 5.33 21.20
C GLY A 42 -21.82 6.07 21.70
N ASP A 43 -20.91 5.40 22.42
CA ASP A 43 -19.63 5.99 22.81
C ASP A 43 -18.70 6.19 21.59
N ILE A 44 -17.69 7.04 21.74
CA ILE A 44 -16.66 7.25 20.73
C ILE A 44 -15.36 6.57 21.15
N VAL A 45 -14.81 5.78 20.23
CA VAL A 45 -13.50 5.13 20.37
C VAL A 45 -12.46 5.87 19.54
N LEU A 46 -11.34 6.23 20.15
CA LEU A 46 -10.20 6.90 19.51
C LEU A 46 -9.05 5.91 19.32
N ASP A 47 -8.66 5.71 18.07
CA ASP A 47 -7.42 5.00 17.71
C ASP A 47 -6.28 6.02 17.55
N LEU A 48 -5.29 5.96 18.45
CA LEU A 48 -4.17 6.89 18.49
C LEU A 48 -3.04 6.55 17.50
N HIS A 49 -2.98 5.33 17.01
CA HIS A 49 -1.90 4.83 16.16
C HIS A 49 -2.45 3.91 15.08
N GLY A 50 -3.35 4.42 14.27
CA GLY A 50 -4.07 3.69 13.23
C GLY A 50 -3.15 2.90 12.30
N ARG A 51 -3.60 1.71 11.96
CA ARG A 51 -2.90 0.75 11.09
C ARG A 51 -3.80 0.24 9.97
N GLY A 52 -4.67 1.11 9.45
CA GLY A 52 -5.61 0.79 8.39
C GLY A 52 -7.05 0.62 8.89
N GLY A 53 -7.45 1.36 9.92
CA GLY A 53 -8.84 1.49 10.35
C GLY A 53 -9.43 0.30 11.12
N TRP A 54 -8.64 -0.69 11.54
CA TRP A 54 -9.14 -1.91 12.18
C TRP A 54 -9.85 -1.68 13.51
N ILE A 55 -9.32 -0.77 14.34
CA ILE A 55 -9.95 -0.40 15.62
C ILE A 55 -11.26 0.37 15.35
N ALA A 56 -11.25 1.28 14.37
CA ALA A 56 -12.43 2.01 13.96
C ALA A 56 -13.51 1.07 13.40
N HIS A 57 -13.14 0.10 12.58
CA HIS A 57 -14.05 -0.92 12.05
C HIS A 57 -14.72 -1.71 13.19
N ALA A 58 -13.92 -2.21 14.13
CA ALA A 58 -14.43 -2.95 15.27
C ALA A 58 -15.35 -2.11 16.16
N ALA A 59 -15.08 -0.80 16.32
CA ALA A 59 -15.93 0.13 17.06
C ALA A 59 -17.28 0.31 16.36
N LEU A 60 -17.27 0.58 15.04
CA LEU A 60 -18.49 0.77 14.27
C LEU A 60 -19.37 -0.49 14.24
N ASP A 61 -18.76 -1.67 14.07
CA ASP A 61 -19.46 -2.95 14.12
C ASP A 61 -20.16 -3.19 15.47
N ARG A 62 -19.66 -2.57 16.52
CA ARG A 62 -20.23 -2.60 17.87
C ARG A 62 -21.10 -1.37 18.20
N GLN A 63 -21.53 -0.60 17.20
CA GLN A 63 -22.38 0.59 17.36
C GLN A 63 -21.72 1.72 18.16
N ARG A 64 -20.39 1.87 18.08
CA ARG A 64 -19.64 3.01 18.60
C ARG A 64 -19.27 3.94 17.46
N GLY A 65 -19.14 5.23 17.75
CA GLY A 65 -18.45 6.16 16.85
C GLY A 65 -16.94 5.91 16.88
N ALA A 66 -16.22 6.31 15.82
CA ALA A 66 -14.78 6.09 15.75
C ALA A 66 -14.01 7.31 15.25
N VAL A 67 -12.83 7.54 15.82
CA VAL A 67 -11.81 8.45 15.28
C VAL A 67 -10.54 7.65 15.14
N SER A 68 -10.03 7.52 13.93
CA SER A 68 -8.77 6.82 13.66
C SER A 68 -7.72 7.79 13.16
N LEU A 69 -6.60 7.85 13.87
CA LEU A 69 -5.45 8.68 13.55
C LEU A 69 -4.37 7.78 12.94
N GLU A 70 -4.40 7.69 11.62
CA GLU A 70 -3.56 6.77 10.85
C GLU A 70 -2.09 7.18 10.85
N SER A 71 -1.20 6.20 10.93
CA SER A 71 0.25 6.43 11.05
C SER A 71 0.90 6.90 9.76
N SER A 72 0.22 6.76 8.62
CA SER A 72 0.71 7.19 7.31
C SER A 72 -0.46 7.41 6.33
N PRO A 73 -0.23 8.15 5.24
CA PRO A 73 -1.24 8.29 4.17
C PRO A 73 -1.68 6.95 3.57
N LEU A 74 -0.79 5.96 3.49
CA LEU A 74 -1.14 4.63 2.98
C LEU A 74 -2.04 3.85 3.93
N THR A 75 -1.79 3.93 5.24
CA THR A 75 -2.69 3.30 6.22
C THR A 75 -4.05 3.98 6.25
N ARG A 76 -4.11 5.32 6.01
CA ARG A 76 -5.35 6.03 5.83
C ARG A 76 -6.12 5.56 4.59
N LEU A 77 -5.42 5.32 3.46
CA LEU A 77 -6.04 4.76 2.25
C LEU A 77 -6.62 3.36 2.52
N LEU A 78 -5.90 2.50 3.26
CA LEU A 78 -6.41 1.20 3.70
C LEU A 78 -7.63 1.36 4.62
N ALA A 79 -7.59 2.30 5.58
CA ALA A 79 -8.69 2.57 6.48
C ALA A 79 -9.96 3.01 5.73
N GLU A 80 -9.80 3.80 4.67
CA GLU A 80 -10.92 4.19 3.81
C GLU A 80 -11.58 2.97 3.16
N LEU A 81 -10.79 2.03 2.63
CA LEU A 81 -11.31 0.77 2.07
C LEU A 81 -11.97 -0.11 3.14
N VAL A 82 -11.36 -0.22 4.33
CA VAL A 82 -11.88 -1.05 5.43
C VAL A 82 -13.20 -0.52 5.96
N LEU A 83 -13.37 0.81 6.03
CA LEU A 83 -14.57 1.44 6.58
C LEU A 83 -15.64 1.71 5.53
N ARG A 84 -15.28 1.75 4.25
CA ARG A 84 -16.17 2.03 3.12
C ARG A 84 -15.81 1.16 1.92
N PRO A 85 -15.92 -0.16 2.03
CA PRO A 85 -15.63 -1.03 0.89
C PRO A 85 -16.57 -0.70 -0.29
N PRO A 86 -16.06 -0.64 -1.54
CA PRO A 86 -16.91 -0.45 -2.71
C PRO A 86 -17.71 -1.72 -3.00
N ASP A 87 -18.86 -1.57 -3.68
CA ASP A 87 -19.53 -2.70 -4.33
C ASP A 87 -18.57 -3.34 -5.35
N LEU A 88 -18.39 -4.65 -5.27
CA LEU A 88 -17.47 -5.41 -6.12
C LEU A 88 -17.81 -5.28 -7.61
N ARG A 89 -19.10 -5.11 -7.96
CA ARG A 89 -19.53 -4.89 -9.35
C ARG A 89 -18.99 -3.57 -9.90
N HIS A 90 -18.94 -2.52 -9.06
CA HIS A 90 -18.39 -1.23 -9.45
C HIS A 90 -16.86 -1.31 -9.60
N LEU A 91 -16.18 -2.06 -8.72
CA LEU A 91 -14.74 -2.31 -8.85
C LEU A 91 -14.41 -3.10 -10.11
N ASP A 92 -15.14 -4.19 -10.37
CA ASP A 92 -14.97 -5.02 -11.56
C ASP A 92 -15.24 -4.21 -12.85
N ALA A 93 -16.32 -3.39 -12.88
CA ALA A 93 -16.64 -2.51 -14.01
C ALA A 93 -15.56 -1.45 -14.25
N ALA A 94 -15.05 -0.81 -13.19
CA ALA A 94 -13.97 0.18 -13.28
C ALA A 94 -12.69 -0.46 -13.82
N PHE A 95 -12.32 -1.65 -13.35
CA PHE A 95 -11.17 -2.38 -13.86
C PHE A 95 -11.31 -2.75 -15.34
N GLN A 96 -12.47 -3.25 -15.77
CA GLN A 96 -12.74 -3.57 -17.19
C GLN A 96 -12.68 -2.32 -18.07
N ALA A 97 -13.24 -1.21 -17.60
CA ALA A 97 -13.17 0.08 -18.31
C ALA A 97 -11.73 0.56 -18.47
N MET A 98 -10.90 0.42 -17.43
CA MET A 98 -9.46 0.71 -17.51
C MET A 98 -8.77 -0.18 -18.54
N ALA A 99 -9.00 -1.50 -18.49
CA ALA A 99 -8.38 -2.46 -19.40
C ALA A 99 -8.69 -2.14 -20.87
N ALA A 100 -9.92 -1.71 -21.14
CA ALA A 100 -10.41 -1.39 -22.49
C ALA A 100 -10.11 0.06 -22.92
N SER A 101 -9.65 0.93 -22.02
CA SER A 101 -9.44 2.34 -22.34
C SER A 101 -8.38 2.50 -23.43
N PRO A 102 -8.60 3.46 -24.38
CA PRO A 102 -7.69 3.64 -25.50
C PRO A 102 -6.32 4.18 -25.02
N ARG A 103 -5.24 3.58 -25.54
CA ARG A 103 -3.87 4.06 -25.41
C ARG A 103 -3.13 3.87 -26.73
N ARG A 104 -2.70 4.97 -27.37
CA ARG A 104 -2.15 4.95 -28.74
C ARG A 104 -3.14 4.25 -29.70
N GLN A 105 -2.71 3.16 -30.36
CA GLN A 105 -3.52 2.42 -31.34
C GLN A 105 -4.20 1.16 -30.78
N SER A 106 -4.13 0.94 -29.47
CA SER A 106 -4.68 -0.26 -28.83
C SER A 106 -5.36 0.06 -27.50
N SER A 107 -5.83 -0.96 -26.78
CA SER A 107 -6.30 -0.79 -25.41
C SER A 107 -5.13 -0.71 -24.42
N LEU A 108 -5.35 -0.08 -23.25
CA LEU A 108 -4.34 0.06 -22.20
C LEU A 108 -3.69 -1.29 -21.84
N ARG A 109 -4.50 -2.34 -21.68
CA ARG A 109 -4.03 -3.69 -21.39
C ARG A 109 -3.06 -4.20 -22.45
N ILE A 110 -3.39 -4.04 -23.71
CA ILE A 110 -2.55 -4.49 -24.84
C ILE A 110 -1.28 -3.63 -24.89
N ALA A 111 -1.40 -2.31 -24.83
CA ALA A 111 -0.26 -1.41 -24.90
C ALA A 111 0.81 -1.67 -23.81
N ILE A 112 0.38 -2.05 -22.59
CA ILE A 112 1.30 -2.43 -21.50
C ILE A 112 1.86 -3.85 -21.70
N GLY A 113 1.11 -4.75 -22.33
CA GLY A 113 1.51 -6.12 -22.59
C GLY A 113 2.51 -6.27 -23.77
N ASP A 114 2.37 -5.44 -24.80
CA ASP A 114 3.17 -5.55 -26.03
C ASP A 114 4.70 -5.52 -25.82
N PRO A 115 5.28 -4.71 -24.94
CA PRO A 115 6.71 -4.75 -24.63
C PRO A 115 7.16 -6.07 -23.98
N PHE A 116 6.23 -6.87 -23.46
CA PHE A 116 6.46 -8.21 -22.89
C PHE A 116 6.05 -9.33 -23.84
N ALA A 117 5.80 -9.03 -25.13
CA ALA A 117 5.48 -10.04 -26.13
C ALA A 117 6.66 -10.98 -26.34
N THR A 118 6.37 -12.28 -26.47
CA THR A 118 7.35 -13.34 -26.66
C THR A 118 6.79 -14.48 -27.50
N ARG A 119 7.63 -15.43 -27.93
CA ARG A 119 7.22 -16.64 -28.63
C ARG A 119 7.17 -17.84 -27.70
N CYS A 120 6.15 -18.67 -27.89
CA CYS A 120 6.10 -19.98 -27.25
C CYS A 120 7.20 -20.89 -27.83
N ALA A 121 8.06 -21.43 -26.99
CA ALA A 121 9.15 -22.33 -27.42
C ALA A 121 8.69 -23.65 -28.05
N THR A 122 7.38 -23.99 -27.98
CA THR A 122 6.83 -25.23 -28.51
C THR A 122 6.04 -25.03 -29.81
N CYS A 123 5.22 -24.00 -29.91
CA CYS A 123 4.32 -23.78 -31.07
C CYS A 123 4.55 -22.43 -31.75
N GLU A 124 5.58 -21.70 -31.36
CA GLU A 124 6.04 -20.41 -31.90
C GLU A 124 4.99 -19.28 -31.91
N ARG A 125 3.80 -19.51 -31.35
CA ARG A 125 2.76 -18.50 -31.23
C ARG A 125 3.24 -17.31 -30.41
N MET A 126 2.93 -16.12 -30.90
CA MET A 126 3.11 -14.89 -30.14
C MET A 126 2.16 -14.86 -28.94
N LEU A 127 2.68 -14.48 -27.79
CA LEU A 127 1.96 -14.35 -26.53
C LEU A 127 2.64 -13.29 -25.66
N VAL A 128 2.05 -12.96 -24.53
CA VAL A 128 2.65 -12.06 -23.53
C VAL A 128 3.30 -12.90 -22.44
N ALA A 129 4.55 -12.63 -22.11
CA ALA A 129 5.24 -13.28 -20.99
C ALA A 129 4.65 -12.81 -19.66
N ASP A 130 4.56 -13.73 -18.70
CA ASP A 130 4.20 -13.40 -17.32
C ASP A 130 5.36 -12.62 -16.68
N GLU A 131 6.59 -13.09 -16.90
CA GLU A 131 7.82 -12.51 -16.38
C GLU A 131 9.06 -12.96 -17.15
N PHE A 132 10.10 -12.15 -17.10
CA PHE A 132 11.46 -12.51 -17.46
C PHE A 132 12.33 -12.62 -16.21
N ILE A 133 13.29 -13.53 -16.21
CA ILE A 133 14.25 -13.70 -15.13
C ILE A 133 15.62 -13.30 -15.66
N TRP A 134 16.22 -12.30 -15.02
CA TRP A 134 17.49 -11.69 -15.41
C TRP A 134 18.55 -11.86 -14.33
N ALA A 135 19.82 -11.94 -14.73
CA ALA A 135 20.94 -11.77 -13.81
C ALA A 135 21.04 -10.31 -13.33
N HIS A 136 21.54 -10.10 -12.11
CA HIS A 136 21.78 -8.75 -11.62
C HIS A 136 22.94 -8.08 -12.37
N PRO A 137 22.85 -6.78 -12.72
CA PRO A 137 23.87 -6.10 -13.50
C PRO A 137 25.24 -6.00 -12.79
N SER A 138 25.29 -6.19 -11.49
CA SER A 138 26.52 -6.00 -10.69
C SER A 138 27.62 -7.05 -10.93
N ASP A 139 27.29 -8.20 -11.51
CA ASP A 139 28.20 -9.35 -11.55
C ASP A 139 28.65 -9.76 -12.94
N ALA A 140 28.14 -9.12 -13.97
CA ALA A 140 28.43 -9.51 -15.35
C ALA A 140 28.59 -8.28 -16.23
N GLY A 141 29.73 -8.18 -16.88
CA GLY A 141 29.86 -7.37 -18.09
C GLY A 141 28.77 -7.74 -19.09
N GLU A 142 28.52 -6.90 -20.04
CA GLU A 142 27.44 -6.77 -21.03
C GLU A 142 26.64 -8.01 -21.50
N ALA A 143 26.92 -9.22 -21.10
CA ALA A 143 26.41 -10.41 -21.81
C ALA A 143 26.16 -11.66 -20.99
N ASP A 144 26.15 -11.66 -19.69
CA ASP A 144 25.85 -12.93 -19.02
C ASP A 144 24.33 -13.19 -18.93
N LEU A 145 23.77 -13.63 -20.08
CA LEU A 145 22.42 -14.19 -20.19
C LEU A 145 22.36 -15.63 -19.66
N ALA A 146 23.49 -16.15 -19.16
CA ALA A 146 23.58 -17.51 -18.64
C ALA A 146 22.57 -17.67 -17.50
N GLY A 147 21.60 -18.54 -17.69
CA GLY A 147 20.51 -18.79 -16.76
C GLY A 147 19.30 -17.84 -16.85
N SER A 148 19.31 -16.85 -17.74
CA SER A 148 18.12 -16.02 -18.00
C SER A 148 17.03 -16.84 -18.69
N ARG A 149 15.77 -16.62 -18.30
CA ARG A 149 14.62 -17.39 -18.79
C ARG A 149 13.35 -16.57 -18.81
N LYS A 150 12.34 -17.05 -19.54
CA LYS A 150 11.00 -16.47 -19.57
C LYS A 150 9.97 -17.44 -19.03
N HIS A 151 8.98 -16.91 -18.33
CA HIS A 151 7.80 -17.64 -17.90
C HIS A 151 6.57 -17.11 -18.64
N TYR A 152 5.74 -18.00 -19.14
CA TYR A 152 4.57 -17.65 -19.94
C TYR A 152 3.51 -18.74 -19.88
N ARG A 153 2.29 -18.41 -20.32
CA ARG A 153 1.15 -19.34 -20.46
C ARG A 153 0.74 -19.43 -21.91
N CYS A 154 0.87 -20.62 -22.49
CA CYS A 154 0.42 -20.84 -23.85
C CYS A 154 -0.91 -21.60 -23.87
N PRO A 155 -2.02 -20.95 -24.29
CA PRO A 155 -3.34 -21.56 -24.27
C PRO A 155 -3.45 -22.79 -25.19
N VAL A 156 -2.75 -22.79 -26.31
CA VAL A 156 -2.76 -23.92 -27.26
C VAL A 156 -2.02 -25.14 -26.72
N CYS A 157 -0.80 -24.92 -26.20
CA CYS A 157 0.00 -26.03 -25.68
C CYS A 157 -0.57 -26.61 -24.37
N ARG A 158 -1.34 -25.84 -23.63
CA ARG A 158 -2.03 -26.30 -22.41
C ARG A 158 -3.09 -27.34 -22.72
N THR A 159 -3.89 -27.08 -23.75
CA THR A 159 -5.00 -27.98 -24.14
C THR A 159 -4.51 -29.26 -24.81
N GLN A 160 -3.39 -29.23 -25.54
CA GLN A 160 -2.90 -30.37 -26.31
C GLN A 160 -2.18 -31.44 -25.50
N ARG A 161 -1.65 -31.15 -24.31
CA ARG A 161 -0.75 -32.06 -23.57
C ARG A 161 -1.04 -32.24 -22.10
N GLY A 162 -2.14 -31.75 -21.57
CA GLY A 162 -2.38 -31.81 -20.11
C GLY A 162 -1.27 -31.15 -19.28
N GLY A 163 -0.50 -30.24 -19.87
CA GLY A 163 0.73 -29.69 -19.33
C GLY A 163 0.50 -28.58 -18.29
N ALA A 164 1.55 -28.24 -17.58
CA ALA A 164 1.57 -27.17 -16.59
C ALA A 164 1.00 -25.86 -17.17
N GLU A 165 0.23 -25.17 -16.39
CA GLU A 165 -0.39 -23.90 -16.79
C GLU A 165 0.66 -22.84 -17.17
N GLN A 166 1.78 -22.78 -16.43
CA GLN A 166 2.92 -21.94 -16.69
C GLN A 166 4.08 -22.75 -17.30
N ARG A 167 4.73 -22.20 -18.31
CA ARG A 167 5.87 -22.79 -18.98
C ARG A 167 7.11 -21.93 -18.81
N THR A 168 8.27 -22.60 -18.85
CA THR A 168 9.59 -21.96 -18.84
C THR A 168 10.22 -22.14 -20.21
N GLY A 169 10.82 -21.09 -20.75
CA GLY A 169 11.58 -21.09 -21.99
C GLY A 169 12.87 -20.29 -21.86
N ALA A 170 13.83 -20.56 -22.76
CA ALA A 170 15.00 -19.70 -22.92
C ALA A 170 14.59 -18.34 -23.50
N ILE A 171 15.35 -17.31 -23.18
CA ILE A 171 15.22 -15.97 -23.78
C ILE A 171 15.81 -16.03 -25.18
N ASP A 172 15.13 -15.46 -26.16
CA ASP A 172 15.60 -15.33 -27.54
C ASP A 172 16.07 -13.88 -27.84
N GLU A 173 16.63 -13.68 -29.03
CA GLU A 173 17.15 -12.36 -29.45
C GLU A 173 16.07 -11.30 -29.54
N GLU A 174 14.84 -11.68 -29.90
CA GLU A 174 13.72 -10.78 -29.97
C GLU A 174 13.26 -10.32 -28.56
N ASP A 175 13.27 -11.24 -27.59
CA ASP A 175 13.00 -10.93 -26.18
C ASP A 175 14.03 -9.90 -25.66
N LEU A 176 15.32 -10.10 -26.01
CA LEU A 176 16.40 -9.19 -25.64
C LEU A 176 16.25 -7.83 -26.30
N ARG A 177 15.96 -7.80 -27.58
CA ARG A 177 15.76 -6.57 -28.31
C ARG A 177 14.63 -5.76 -27.67
N ARG A 178 13.49 -6.38 -27.37
CA ARG A 178 12.36 -5.75 -26.70
C ARG A 178 12.69 -5.26 -25.30
N ALA A 179 13.48 -6.02 -24.53
CA ALA A 179 13.91 -5.63 -23.20
C ALA A 179 14.83 -4.41 -23.19
N ARG A 180 15.67 -4.26 -24.26
CA ARG A 180 16.59 -3.14 -24.43
C ARG A 180 15.98 -1.91 -25.10
N THR A 181 14.82 -2.08 -25.76
CA THR A 181 14.13 -0.96 -26.42
C THR A 181 13.50 -0.06 -25.35
N GLU A 182 14.00 1.16 -25.26
CA GLU A 182 13.38 2.18 -24.42
C GLU A 182 12.08 2.69 -25.06
N PRO A 183 11.02 2.92 -24.27
CA PRO A 183 9.84 3.64 -24.74
C PRO A 183 10.22 5.04 -25.24
N GLU A 184 9.61 5.49 -26.33
CA GLU A 184 9.87 6.82 -26.94
C GLU A 184 9.67 7.98 -25.95
N ASP A 185 8.75 7.84 -25.01
CA ASP A 185 8.40 8.81 -23.99
C ASP A 185 9.09 8.59 -22.63
N ASN A 186 10.14 7.74 -22.58
CA ASN A 186 10.78 7.32 -21.32
C ASN A 186 11.26 8.51 -20.45
N SER A 187 11.88 9.53 -21.06
CA SER A 187 12.32 10.72 -20.32
C SER A 187 11.14 11.48 -19.69
N GLN A 188 10.06 11.67 -20.45
CA GLN A 188 8.85 12.33 -19.96
C GLN A 188 8.15 11.54 -18.85
N VAL A 189 8.11 10.21 -18.99
CA VAL A 189 7.59 9.31 -17.94
C VAL A 189 8.41 9.48 -16.67
N ARG A 190 9.74 9.45 -16.76
CA ARG A 190 10.62 9.65 -15.61
C ARG A 190 10.43 11.01 -14.96
N ASP A 191 10.30 12.09 -15.73
CA ASP A 191 10.09 13.44 -15.18
C ASP A 191 8.75 13.54 -14.42
N ARG A 192 7.65 13.05 -15.01
CA ARG A 192 6.35 12.98 -14.30
C ARG A 192 6.41 12.17 -13.01
N LEU A 193 7.16 11.06 -13.03
CA LEU A 193 7.33 10.24 -11.84
C LEU A 193 8.24 10.90 -10.79
N ARG A 194 9.30 11.60 -11.18
CA ARG A 194 10.13 12.40 -10.26
C ARG A 194 9.32 13.44 -9.51
N ASP A 195 8.41 14.11 -10.21
CA ASP A 195 7.55 15.15 -9.61
C ASP A 195 6.65 14.60 -8.49
N ARG A 196 6.47 13.31 -8.41
CA ARG A 196 5.70 12.65 -7.33
C ARG A 196 6.46 12.50 -6.02
N PHE A 197 7.78 12.69 -6.04
CA PHE A 197 8.62 12.49 -4.87
C PHE A 197 9.00 13.82 -4.22
N PRO A 198 8.84 13.99 -2.90
CA PRO A 198 9.48 15.08 -2.19
C PRO A 198 11.00 14.84 -2.13
N VAL A 199 11.76 15.93 -2.16
CA VAL A 199 13.22 15.87 -2.06
C VAL A 199 13.63 15.50 -0.64
N VAL A 200 14.61 14.61 -0.51
CA VAL A 200 15.26 14.25 0.75
C VAL A 200 16.62 14.95 0.80
N ASP A 201 16.90 15.66 1.88
CA ASP A 201 18.18 16.38 2.04
C ASP A 201 19.38 15.42 1.90
N GLY A 202 20.34 15.78 1.02
CA GLY A 202 21.50 14.94 0.71
C GLY A 202 21.20 13.72 -0.15
N GLY A 203 19.99 13.64 -0.72
CA GLY A 203 19.54 12.53 -1.56
C GLY A 203 19.29 12.93 -3.03
N ASP A 204 20.18 13.71 -3.64
CA ASP A 204 20.01 14.25 -5.00
C ASP A 204 19.71 13.18 -6.06
N ARG A 205 20.25 11.97 -5.88
CA ARG A 205 20.04 10.84 -6.80
C ARG A 205 19.01 9.84 -6.31
N LEU A 206 18.47 10.01 -5.11
CA LEU A 206 17.60 9.02 -4.49
C LEU A 206 16.39 8.68 -5.36
N VAL A 207 15.78 9.71 -5.96
CA VAL A 207 14.57 9.51 -6.77
C VAL A 207 14.91 8.71 -8.03
N ASP A 208 16.04 9.00 -8.68
CA ASP A 208 16.49 8.22 -9.85
C ASP A 208 16.79 6.77 -9.47
N GLU A 209 17.48 6.54 -8.36
CA GLU A 209 17.75 5.21 -7.84
C GLU A 209 16.46 4.43 -7.50
N LEU A 210 15.42 5.13 -7.02
CA LEU A 210 14.10 4.53 -6.77
C LEU A 210 13.36 4.20 -8.07
N LEU A 211 13.46 5.03 -9.10
CA LEU A 211 12.90 4.75 -10.42
C LEU A 211 13.65 3.61 -11.11
N ASP A 212 14.97 3.51 -10.92
CA ASP A 212 15.81 2.45 -11.47
C ASP A 212 15.57 1.06 -10.83
N LEU A 213 14.74 1.00 -9.80
CA LEU A 213 14.17 -0.28 -9.34
C LEU A 213 13.24 -0.93 -10.39
N HIS A 214 12.82 -0.20 -11.40
CA HIS A 214 12.00 -0.68 -12.51
C HIS A 214 12.75 -0.56 -13.84
N THR A 215 12.45 -1.43 -14.78
CA THR A 215 12.93 -1.24 -16.16
C THR A 215 12.13 -0.12 -16.86
N PRO A 216 12.66 0.48 -17.95
CA PRO A 216 11.93 1.51 -18.68
C PRO A 216 10.52 1.07 -19.12
N ARG A 217 10.36 -0.18 -19.60
CA ARG A 217 9.05 -0.71 -19.98
C ARG A 217 8.12 -0.96 -18.78
N GLN A 218 8.68 -1.26 -17.59
CA GLN A 218 7.90 -1.36 -16.36
C GLN A 218 7.46 0.02 -15.88
N LEU A 219 8.34 1.03 -15.91
CA LEU A 219 8.00 2.41 -15.56
C LEU A 219 6.86 2.93 -16.44
N ALA A 220 6.96 2.77 -17.77
CA ALA A 220 5.94 3.21 -18.70
C ALA A 220 4.58 2.50 -18.47
N GLY A 221 4.61 1.21 -18.14
CA GLY A 221 3.41 0.43 -17.83
C GLY A 221 2.76 0.84 -16.50
N LEU A 222 3.55 1.03 -15.46
CA LEU A 222 3.07 1.46 -14.13
C LEU A 222 2.52 2.88 -14.18
N GLU A 223 3.24 3.80 -14.83
CA GLU A 223 2.77 5.18 -15.01
C GLU A 223 1.45 5.22 -15.75
N ALA A 224 1.32 4.44 -16.81
CA ALA A 224 0.08 4.36 -17.59
C ALA A 224 -1.12 3.85 -16.79
N ILE A 225 -0.92 2.88 -15.91
CA ILE A 225 -1.97 2.40 -14.99
C ILE A 225 -2.36 3.51 -14.02
N LEU A 226 -1.35 4.17 -13.43
CA LEU A 226 -1.56 5.23 -12.45
C LEU A 226 -2.26 6.44 -13.04
N ASP A 227 -1.82 6.91 -14.21
CA ASP A 227 -2.45 8.00 -14.96
C ASP A 227 -3.93 7.71 -15.22
N ARG A 228 -4.26 6.46 -15.56
CA ARG A 228 -5.65 6.06 -15.76
C ARG A 228 -6.45 5.96 -14.45
N ILE A 229 -5.84 5.60 -13.33
CA ILE A 229 -6.50 5.64 -12.03
C ILE A 229 -6.83 7.09 -11.65
N GLU A 230 -5.91 8.03 -11.89
CA GLU A 230 -6.04 9.43 -11.50
C GLU A 230 -6.88 10.26 -12.48
N GLY A 231 -6.87 9.91 -13.76
CA GLY A 231 -7.56 10.67 -14.81
C GLY A 231 -9.07 10.44 -14.89
N ASP A 232 -9.60 9.36 -14.31
CA ASP A 232 -11.03 9.05 -14.39
C ASP A 232 -11.76 9.47 -13.11
N LEU A 233 -12.91 10.15 -13.27
CA LEU A 233 -13.81 10.41 -12.16
C LEU A 233 -14.48 9.12 -11.69
N ARG A 234 -14.25 8.75 -10.45
CA ARG A 234 -14.82 7.57 -9.81
C ARG A 234 -15.28 7.89 -8.39
N ALA A 235 -16.14 7.04 -7.86
CA ALA A 235 -16.46 7.10 -6.43
C ALA A 235 -15.20 6.80 -5.59
N ALA A 236 -14.97 7.58 -4.54
CA ALA A 236 -13.78 7.48 -3.69
C ALA A 236 -13.46 6.05 -3.21
N PRO A 237 -14.42 5.19 -2.80
CA PRO A 237 -14.12 3.82 -2.42
C PRO A 237 -13.57 2.96 -3.57
N VAL A 238 -14.04 3.18 -4.80
CA VAL A 238 -13.54 2.47 -5.99
C VAL A 238 -12.12 2.92 -6.32
N GLU A 239 -11.87 4.22 -6.27
CA GLU A 239 -10.53 4.77 -6.48
C GLU A 239 -9.54 4.25 -5.42
N ALA A 240 -9.92 4.23 -4.14
CA ALA A 240 -9.10 3.68 -3.07
C ALA A 240 -8.77 2.21 -3.31
N ALA A 241 -9.72 1.40 -3.76
CA ALA A 241 -9.51 0.00 -4.11
C ALA A 241 -8.53 -0.17 -5.29
N LEU A 242 -8.65 0.65 -6.34
CA LEU A 242 -7.74 0.63 -7.49
C LEU A 242 -6.33 1.08 -7.11
N ARG A 243 -6.17 2.12 -6.27
CA ARG A 243 -4.88 2.57 -5.75
C ARG A 243 -4.21 1.50 -4.89
N LEU A 244 -4.98 0.77 -4.07
CA LEU A 244 -4.47 -0.36 -3.29
C LEU A 244 -4.09 -1.55 -4.17
N ALA A 245 -4.84 -1.83 -5.24
CA ALA A 245 -4.45 -2.83 -6.23
C ALA A 245 -3.15 -2.45 -6.95
N PHE A 246 -3.00 -1.18 -7.32
CA PHE A 246 -1.78 -0.64 -7.91
C PHE A 246 -0.58 -0.73 -6.94
N LEU A 247 -0.79 -0.42 -5.67
CA LEU A 247 0.22 -0.59 -4.62
C LEU A 247 0.77 -2.03 -4.58
N HIS A 248 -0.11 -3.02 -4.76
CA HIS A 248 0.29 -4.43 -4.83
C HIS A 248 1.02 -4.81 -6.13
N ALA A 249 0.95 -3.98 -7.17
CA ALA A 249 1.70 -4.18 -8.41
C ALA A 249 3.15 -3.65 -8.34
N LEU A 250 3.40 -2.63 -7.53
CA LEU A 250 4.70 -1.93 -7.48
C LEU A 250 5.87 -2.85 -7.13
N LEU A 251 5.80 -3.55 -6.00
CA LEU A 251 6.89 -4.43 -5.55
C LEU A 251 7.14 -5.59 -6.50
N PRO A 252 6.13 -6.37 -6.94
CA PRO A 252 6.34 -7.45 -7.90
C PRO A 252 6.91 -7.00 -9.23
N SER A 253 6.64 -5.77 -9.65
CA SER A 253 7.19 -5.18 -10.87
C SER A 253 8.51 -4.45 -10.67
N SER A 254 9.27 -4.76 -9.62
CA SER A 254 10.55 -4.12 -9.32
C SER A 254 11.68 -5.13 -9.23
N ARG A 255 12.92 -4.66 -9.34
CA ARG A 255 14.16 -5.45 -9.12
C ARG A 255 14.30 -6.01 -7.70
N LEU A 256 13.44 -5.58 -6.77
CA LEU A 256 13.34 -6.18 -5.44
C LEU A 256 12.72 -7.58 -5.47
N ASN A 257 12.12 -7.98 -6.60
CA ASN A 257 11.51 -9.29 -6.80
C ASN A 257 12.56 -10.33 -7.19
N GLY A 258 13.27 -10.87 -6.21
CA GLY A 258 14.36 -11.84 -6.39
C GLY A 258 13.92 -13.20 -6.92
N PHE A 259 14.87 -13.93 -7.55
CA PHE A 259 14.67 -15.31 -8.04
C PHE A 259 15.92 -16.19 -7.79
N PRO A 260 15.77 -17.46 -7.37
CA PRO A 260 14.61 -18.01 -6.69
C PRO A 260 14.54 -17.37 -5.30
N GLY A 261 13.42 -16.91 -4.85
CA GLY A 261 13.40 -16.32 -3.53
C GLY A 261 12.19 -15.44 -3.27
N ARG A 262 12.32 -14.70 -2.17
CA ARG A 262 11.30 -13.78 -1.68
C ARG A 262 11.61 -12.36 -2.12
N MET A 263 10.58 -11.55 -2.15
CA MET A 263 10.67 -10.11 -2.30
C MET A 263 11.67 -9.51 -1.29
N SER A 264 12.71 -8.84 -1.80
CA SER A 264 13.68 -8.11 -0.98
C SER A 264 13.01 -6.91 -0.31
N THR A 265 13.61 -6.44 0.77
CA THR A 265 13.14 -5.24 1.47
C THR A 265 13.78 -4.00 0.85
N LEU A 266 12.98 -2.97 0.60
CA LEU A 266 13.52 -1.66 0.21
C LEU A 266 14.24 -1.02 1.40
N ARG A 267 15.48 -0.60 1.19
CA ARG A 267 16.30 0.11 2.17
C ARG A 267 16.86 1.39 1.56
N ILE A 268 16.54 2.51 2.16
CA ILE A 268 17.17 3.81 1.88
C ILE A 268 18.05 4.14 3.08
N GLN A 269 19.31 4.47 2.83
CA GLN A 269 20.28 4.79 3.88
C GLN A 269 21.25 5.84 3.37
N ALA A 270 21.48 6.87 4.17
CA ALA A 270 22.31 8.01 3.77
C ALA A 270 21.89 8.63 2.43
N GLY A 271 20.57 8.77 2.19
CA GLY A 271 20.03 9.33 0.95
C GLY A 271 20.15 8.45 -0.29
N HIS A 272 20.52 7.16 -0.15
CA HIS A 272 20.70 6.23 -1.27
C HIS A 272 19.93 4.93 -1.10
N VAL A 273 19.47 4.37 -2.21
CA VAL A 273 18.89 3.02 -2.24
C VAL A 273 20.00 2.00 -2.06
N ARG A 274 19.85 1.11 -1.09
CA ARG A 274 20.73 -0.05 -0.97
C ARG A 274 20.30 -1.09 -1.98
N PRO A 275 21.22 -1.53 -2.85
CA PRO A 275 20.90 -2.51 -3.87
C PRO A 275 20.39 -3.81 -3.23
N PRO A 276 19.45 -4.51 -3.88
CA PRO A 276 19.14 -5.89 -3.50
C PRO A 276 20.39 -6.76 -3.60
N GLY A 277 20.44 -7.85 -2.84
CA GLY A 277 21.59 -8.77 -2.88
C GLY A 277 21.83 -9.35 -4.28
N ALA A 278 23.04 -9.86 -4.51
CA ALA A 278 23.41 -10.54 -5.75
C ALA A 278 22.45 -11.70 -6.08
N GLY A 279 22.24 -11.97 -7.36
CA GLY A 279 21.41 -13.06 -7.85
C GLY A 279 20.53 -12.65 -9.04
N GLN A 280 19.56 -13.50 -9.35
CA GLN A 280 18.59 -13.23 -10.39
C GLN A 280 17.38 -12.50 -9.84
N TRP A 281 16.67 -11.76 -10.70
CA TRP A 281 15.45 -11.06 -10.36
C TRP A 281 14.38 -11.24 -11.43
N ARG A 282 13.12 -11.03 -11.04
CA ARG A 282 11.93 -11.20 -11.89
C ARG A 282 11.51 -9.85 -12.44
N GLU A 283 11.56 -9.69 -13.73
CA GLU A 283 10.91 -8.58 -14.42
C GLU A 283 9.49 -8.99 -14.77
N ARG A 284 8.57 -8.70 -13.90
CA ARG A 284 7.16 -9.01 -14.07
C ARG A 284 6.46 -8.00 -14.95
N ASN A 285 5.50 -8.47 -15.75
CA ASN A 285 4.63 -7.60 -16.53
C ASN A 285 3.75 -6.76 -15.56
N PRO A 286 3.79 -5.40 -15.64
CA PRO A 286 3.04 -4.52 -14.74
C PRO A 286 1.54 -4.72 -14.78
N TRP A 287 0.98 -4.98 -15.98
CA TRP A 287 -0.46 -5.22 -16.11
C TRP A 287 -0.89 -6.48 -15.35
N LEU A 288 -0.15 -7.58 -15.50
CA LEU A 288 -0.45 -8.82 -14.78
C LEU A 288 -0.26 -8.68 -13.28
N SER A 289 0.72 -7.89 -12.84
CA SER A 289 0.90 -7.55 -11.44
C SER A 289 -0.29 -6.73 -10.90
N PHE A 290 -0.84 -5.82 -11.71
CA PHE A 290 -2.03 -5.05 -11.35
C PHE A 290 -3.29 -5.93 -11.31
N GLU A 291 -3.48 -6.85 -12.26
CA GLU A 291 -4.55 -7.86 -12.22
C GLU A 291 -4.48 -8.71 -10.95
N ASP A 292 -3.27 -9.10 -10.52
CA ASP A 292 -3.07 -9.80 -9.25
C ASP A 292 -3.45 -8.92 -8.06
N GLY A 293 -3.10 -7.63 -8.10
CA GLY A 293 -3.51 -6.64 -7.11
C GLY A 293 -5.03 -6.50 -7.00
N ILE A 294 -5.73 -6.43 -8.14
CA ILE A 294 -7.20 -6.41 -8.19
C ILE A 294 -7.79 -7.67 -7.53
N ARG A 295 -7.23 -8.86 -7.85
CA ARG A 295 -7.70 -10.12 -7.23
C ARG A 295 -7.49 -10.13 -5.71
N LEU A 296 -6.35 -9.62 -5.25
CA LEU A 296 -6.06 -9.50 -3.82
C LEU A 296 -7.03 -8.56 -3.10
N VAL A 297 -7.25 -7.36 -3.65
CA VAL A 297 -8.16 -6.36 -3.06
C VAL A 297 -9.61 -6.86 -3.11
N ARG A 298 -10.03 -7.47 -4.21
CA ARG A 298 -11.36 -8.08 -4.35
C ARG A 298 -11.59 -9.16 -3.28
N GLY A 299 -10.64 -10.10 -3.14
CA GLY A 299 -10.70 -11.13 -2.11
C GLY A 299 -10.64 -10.57 -0.69
N PHE A 300 -9.97 -9.44 -0.48
CA PHE A 300 -9.96 -8.73 0.78
C PHE A 300 -11.33 -8.13 1.13
N ILE A 301 -11.98 -7.44 0.17
CA ILE A 301 -13.34 -6.90 0.35
C ILE A 301 -14.34 -8.02 0.63
N GLN A 302 -14.29 -9.14 -0.10
CA GLN A 302 -15.15 -10.31 0.17
C GLN A 302 -15.00 -10.84 1.60
N ARG A 303 -13.78 -10.85 2.14
CA ARG A 303 -13.54 -11.28 3.52
C ARG A 303 -14.03 -10.26 4.55
N LEU A 304 -13.96 -8.95 4.24
CA LEU A 304 -14.57 -7.92 5.08
C LEU A 304 -16.09 -8.10 5.18
N GLU A 305 -16.74 -8.37 4.05
CA GLU A 305 -18.21 -8.55 4.00
C GLU A 305 -18.68 -9.86 4.65
N GLY A 306 -17.92 -10.94 4.49
CA GLY A 306 -18.26 -12.28 4.98
C GLY A 306 -17.68 -12.63 6.35
N GLY A 307 -16.88 -11.76 6.95
CA GLY A 307 -16.17 -12.03 8.19
C GLY A 307 -17.01 -11.83 9.45
N SER A 308 -16.50 -12.31 10.59
CA SER A 308 -17.09 -12.13 11.92
C SER A 308 -17.19 -10.66 12.37
N LEU A 309 -16.49 -9.75 11.68
CA LEU A 309 -16.54 -8.32 11.95
C LEU A 309 -17.73 -7.60 11.30
N GLY A 310 -18.51 -8.29 10.43
CA GLY A 310 -19.66 -7.69 9.75
C GLY A 310 -19.30 -6.71 8.64
N SER A 311 -20.31 -6.29 7.86
CA SER A 311 -20.17 -5.26 6.83
C SER A 311 -20.38 -3.88 7.43
N VAL A 312 -19.34 -3.06 7.45
CA VAL A 312 -19.40 -1.66 7.90
C VAL A 312 -19.42 -0.74 6.69
N GLN A 313 -20.33 0.24 6.72
CA GLN A 313 -20.38 1.35 5.76
C GLN A 313 -20.36 2.67 6.53
N ALA A 314 -19.16 3.22 6.72
CA ALA A 314 -18.98 4.44 7.50
C ALA A 314 -19.40 5.68 6.73
N ARG A 315 -20.07 6.61 7.42
CA ARG A 315 -20.18 8.00 7.01
C ARG A 315 -18.98 8.74 7.58
N LEU A 316 -18.02 9.11 6.69
CA LEU A 316 -16.81 9.81 7.10
C LEU A 316 -17.10 11.30 7.31
N GLY A 317 -16.68 11.81 8.47
CA GLY A 317 -16.69 13.22 8.83
C GLY A 317 -15.27 13.81 8.83
N ASN A 318 -15.20 15.13 9.05
CA ASN A 318 -13.94 15.86 9.03
C ASN A 318 -13.37 16.11 10.43
N ASP A 319 -14.19 15.98 11.48
CA ASP A 319 -13.82 16.29 12.85
C ASP A 319 -14.57 15.42 13.88
N LEU A 320 -14.12 15.46 15.13
CA LEU A 320 -14.74 14.74 16.23
C LEU A 320 -16.19 15.19 16.48
N ARG A 321 -16.52 16.46 16.21
CA ARG A 321 -17.87 17.02 16.43
C ARG A 321 -18.87 16.29 15.52
N SER A 322 -18.52 16.05 14.26
CA SER A 322 -19.40 15.34 13.31
C SER A 322 -19.75 13.92 13.77
N VAL A 323 -18.84 13.24 14.49
CA VAL A 323 -19.14 11.93 15.09
C VAL A 323 -19.99 12.11 16.35
N ALA A 324 -19.71 13.13 17.13
CA ALA A 324 -20.40 13.38 18.39
C ALA A 324 -21.86 13.79 18.21
N ASP A 325 -22.20 14.50 17.15
CA ASP A 325 -23.60 14.92 16.83
C ASP A 325 -24.29 13.91 15.88
N GLY A 326 -23.61 12.82 15.48
CA GLY A 326 -24.18 11.74 14.69
C GLY A 326 -24.29 12.03 13.18
N THR A 327 -23.77 13.16 12.68
CA THR A 327 -23.74 13.47 11.24
C THR A 327 -22.74 12.58 10.49
N ALA A 328 -21.69 12.13 11.19
CA ALA A 328 -20.75 11.10 10.73
C ALA A 328 -20.72 9.93 11.71
N THR A 329 -20.15 8.81 11.27
CA THR A 329 -19.89 7.65 12.13
C THR A 329 -18.41 7.46 12.41
N ALA A 330 -17.54 7.96 11.53
CA ALA A 330 -16.09 7.90 11.72
C ALA A 330 -15.37 9.12 11.17
N VAL A 331 -14.18 9.37 11.71
CA VAL A 331 -13.19 10.32 11.20
C VAL A 331 -11.87 9.61 10.96
N LEU A 332 -11.26 9.89 9.82
CA LEU A 332 -9.92 9.41 9.45
C LEU A 332 -8.96 10.59 9.34
N GLY A 333 -7.99 10.66 10.24
CA GLY A 333 -6.87 11.61 10.21
C GLY A 333 -5.55 10.92 9.88
N VAL A 334 -4.57 11.69 9.41
CA VAL A 334 -3.17 11.25 9.30
C VAL A 334 -2.34 12.01 10.32
N ILE A 335 -1.62 11.29 11.18
CA ILE A 335 -0.68 11.90 12.12
C ILE A 335 0.70 11.90 11.48
N GLY A 336 1.17 13.07 11.02
CA GLY A 336 2.58 13.32 10.77
C GLY A 336 3.30 13.74 12.07
N PRO A 337 4.64 13.74 12.10
CA PRO A 337 5.41 14.22 13.26
C PRO A 337 5.06 15.64 13.71
N ALA A 338 4.64 16.50 12.78
CA ALA A 338 4.19 17.86 13.05
C ALA A 338 2.74 17.93 13.56
N ALA A 339 1.86 17.05 13.09
CA ALA A 339 0.44 17.04 13.44
C ALA A 339 0.18 16.51 14.88
N ALA A 340 1.13 15.79 15.47
CA ALA A 340 1.05 15.43 16.90
C ALA A 340 0.99 16.66 17.84
N ARG A 341 1.31 17.85 17.31
CA ARG A 341 1.19 19.12 18.05
C ARG A 341 -0.18 19.81 17.89
N THR A 342 -0.95 19.43 16.88
CA THR A 342 -2.21 20.08 16.52
C THR A 342 -3.35 19.06 16.35
N LEU A 343 -3.42 18.07 17.23
CA LEU A 343 -4.66 17.29 17.39
C LEU A 343 -5.75 18.22 17.92
N SER A 344 -6.20 19.12 17.06
CA SER A 344 -7.44 19.86 17.25
C SER A 344 -8.60 18.87 17.07
N LEU A 345 -8.85 18.09 18.10
CA LEU A 345 -10.02 17.21 18.17
C LEU A 345 -11.32 18.01 18.38
N GLY A 346 -11.29 19.29 18.09
CA GLY A 346 -12.45 20.17 18.17
C GLY A 346 -12.01 21.63 18.19
N GLY A 347 -12.59 22.43 17.30
CA GLY A 347 -12.20 23.82 17.08
C GLY A 347 -12.13 24.68 18.34
N ASP A 348 -11.36 25.75 18.24
CA ASP A 348 -11.24 26.88 19.16
C ASP A 348 -12.60 27.62 19.40
N GLY A 349 -13.58 26.89 19.88
CA GLY A 349 -14.88 27.41 20.26
C GLY A 349 -15.06 27.23 21.75
N GLY A 350 -14.63 28.21 22.53
CA GLY A 350 -14.90 28.35 23.96
C GLY A 350 -16.40 28.42 24.28
N GLY A 351 -17.11 27.31 24.05
CA GLY A 351 -18.48 27.09 24.53
C GLY A 351 -18.40 26.19 25.76
N ALA A 352 -18.81 26.71 26.90
CA ALA A 352 -19.01 25.98 28.14
C ALA A 352 -19.97 24.80 27.90
N GLY A 353 -19.44 23.59 27.61
CA GLY A 353 -20.24 22.38 27.37
C GLY A 353 -19.55 21.30 26.56
N GLY A 354 -18.36 21.54 25.97
CA GLY A 354 -17.61 20.57 25.17
C GLY A 354 -16.72 19.65 25.99
N HIS A 355 -17.25 18.95 26.99
CA HIS A 355 -16.50 17.90 27.67
C HIS A 355 -16.29 16.74 26.68
N GLY A 356 -15.05 16.22 26.70
CA GLY A 356 -14.60 15.15 25.81
C GLY A 356 -15.60 14.01 25.70
N ARG A 357 -15.91 13.61 24.47
CA ARG A 357 -16.89 12.55 24.17
C ARG A 357 -16.22 11.20 23.85
N VAL A 358 -14.90 11.19 23.83
CA VAL A 358 -14.14 9.95 23.65
C VAL A 358 -14.15 9.16 24.94
N ARG A 359 -14.82 8.01 24.93
CA ARG A 359 -14.87 7.13 26.11
C ARG A 359 -13.67 6.20 26.21
N LEU A 360 -13.12 5.79 25.10
CA LEU A 360 -12.02 4.84 25.04
C LEU A 360 -10.97 5.29 24.04
N ALA A 361 -9.73 5.43 24.50
CA ALA A 361 -8.57 5.60 23.63
C ALA A 361 -7.79 4.29 23.57
N LEU A 362 -7.63 3.76 22.36
CA LEU A 362 -6.81 2.59 22.07
C LEU A 362 -5.63 3.00 21.20
N GLY A 363 -4.57 2.23 21.22
CA GLY A 363 -3.45 2.47 20.34
C GLY A 363 -2.38 1.41 20.51
N GLN A 364 -1.71 1.10 19.43
CA GLN A 364 -0.54 0.23 19.41
C GLN A 364 0.65 1.01 18.84
N PRO A 365 1.38 1.76 19.68
CA PRO A 365 2.53 2.54 19.21
C PRO A 365 3.58 1.61 18.62
N PRO A 366 4.36 2.07 17.63
CA PRO A 366 5.46 1.29 17.08
C PRO A 366 6.52 1.04 18.15
N VAL A 367 7.02 -0.20 18.22
CA VAL A 367 8.01 -0.59 19.23
C VAL A 367 9.38 0.05 18.96
N ARG A 368 9.74 0.20 17.68
CA ARG A 368 10.99 0.82 17.21
C ARG A 368 10.75 1.60 15.92
N PRO A 369 11.47 2.72 15.71
CA PRO A 369 11.60 3.26 14.37
C PRO A 369 12.22 2.19 13.47
N ASN A 370 11.71 2.06 12.26
CA ASN A 370 12.17 1.07 11.30
C ASN A 370 12.43 1.75 9.97
N GLN A 371 13.69 1.81 9.57
CA GLN A 371 14.13 2.47 8.33
C GLN A 371 13.55 1.79 7.09
N GLU A 372 13.45 0.46 7.10
CA GLU A 372 12.86 -0.28 5.98
C GLU A 372 11.37 0.06 5.80
N ARG A 373 10.64 0.18 6.92
CA ARG A 373 9.23 0.61 6.88
C ARG A 373 9.09 2.05 6.37
N LEU A 374 9.96 2.95 6.84
CA LEU A 374 9.95 4.33 6.36
C LEU A 374 10.33 4.42 4.89
N SER A 375 11.35 3.68 4.44
CA SER A 375 11.74 3.60 3.04
C SER A 375 10.59 3.11 2.16
N LEU A 376 9.92 2.04 2.59
CA LEU A 376 8.77 1.47 1.90
C LEU A 376 7.58 2.43 1.90
N ALA A 377 7.30 3.09 3.04
CA ALA A 377 6.23 4.08 3.16
C ALA A 377 6.48 5.28 2.23
N TYR A 378 7.69 5.85 2.24
CA TYR A 378 8.08 6.96 1.40
C TYR A 378 7.88 6.64 -0.09
N TRP A 379 8.54 5.58 -0.56
CA TRP A 379 8.46 5.14 -1.95
C TRP A 379 7.03 4.87 -2.41
N ALA A 380 6.30 4.05 -1.67
CA ALA A 380 4.95 3.66 -2.05
C ALA A 380 3.94 4.81 -1.93
N THR A 381 4.09 5.71 -0.93
CA THR A 381 3.22 6.89 -0.81
C THR A 381 3.45 7.85 -1.98
N ALA A 382 4.70 8.12 -2.35
CA ALA A 382 5.02 8.96 -3.49
C ALA A 382 4.41 8.40 -4.79
N TRP A 383 4.55 7.10 -5.04
CA TRP A 383 3.92 6.45 -6.17
C TRP A 383 2.40 6.58 -6.18
N VAL A 384 1.74 6.20 -5.10
CA VAL A 384 0.27 6.02 -5.06
C VAL A 384 -0.48 7.32 -4.82
N LEU A 385 0.07 8.21 -3.98
CA LEU A 385 -0.60 9.43 -3.49
C LEU A 385 0.13 10.73 -3.84
N GLY A 386 1.36 10.64 -4.35
CA GLY A 386 2.13 11.80 -4.82
C GLY A 386 2.92 12.52 -3.73
N ARG A 387 3.55 13.62 -4.15
CA ARG A 387 4.53 14.41 -3.39
C ARG A 387 4.00 14.93 -2.06
N GLU A 388 2.83 15.56 -2.07
CA GLU A 388 2.26 16.17 -0.86
C GLU A 388 1.99 15.14 0.24
N ALA A 389 1.42 13.99 -0.13
CA ALA A 389 1.18 12.91 0.81
C ALA A 389 2.49 12.31 1.34
N ALA A 390 3.50 12.13 0.48
CA ALA A 390 4.79 11.59 0.90
C ALA A 390 5.58 12.56 1.79
N ALA A 391 5.43 13.88 1.61
CA ALA A 391 6.08 14.90 2.43
C ALA A 391 5.59 14.94 3.90
N ILE A 392 4.45 14.31 4.21
CA ILE A 392 3.96 14.17 5.60
C ILE A 392 4.86 13.22 6.41
N LEU A 393 5.56 12.30 5.74
CA LEU A 393 6.42 11.33 6.38
C LEU A 393 7.73 11.99 6.89
N PRO A 394 8.39 11.45 7.93
CA PRO A 394 9.67 11.97 8.44
C PRO A 394 10.83 11.61 7.50
N ILE A 395 10.79 12.10 6.27
CA ILE A 395 11.70 11.71 5.18
C ILE A 395 13.16 12.10 5.44
N ASP A 396 13.42 13.16 6.23
CA ASP A 396 14.77 13.57 6.61
C ASP A 396 15.55 12.46 7.32
N ALA A 397 14.83 11.55 7.98
CA ALA A 397 15.45 10.37 8.60
C ALA A 397 16.06 9.40 7.57
N LEU A 398 15.73 9.51 6.29
CA LEU A 398 16.29 8.68 5.20
C LEU A 398 17.69 9.14 4.78
N SER A 399 18.08 10.40 5.08
CA SER A 399 19.43 10.91 4.84
C SER A 399 20.45 10.37 5.85
N GLY A 400 19.99 9.86 6.99
CA GLY A 400 20.85 9.27 8.02
C GLY A 400 21.33 7.85 7.69
N SER A 401 22.43 7.45 8.34
CA SER A 401 22.96 6.07 8.22
C SER A 401 22.09 5.02 8.90
N ALA A 402 21.34 5.41 9.92
CA ALA A 402 20.34 4.60 10.61
C ALA A 402 19.40 5.49 11.42
N ILE A 403 18.14 5.09 11.53
CA ILE A 403 17.21 5.73 12.46
C ILE A 403 17.56 5.25 13.88
N ARG A 404 18.08 6.16 14.69
CA ARG A 404 18.38 5.88 16.10
C ARG A 404 17.23 6.35 16.98
N ALA A 405 16.66 5.43 17.76
CA ALA A 405 15.72 5.79 18.81
C ALA A 405 16.49 5.96 20.13
N PRO A 406 16.39 7.12 20.78
CA PRO A 406 16.95 7.27 22.12
C PRO A 406 16.24 6.33 23.11
N TRP A 407 16.92 5.99 24.21
CA TRP A 407 16.30 5.25 25.29
C TRP A 407 15.02 5.96 25.74
N GLY A 408 13.94 5.21 25.97
CA GLY A 408 12.65 5.77 26.35
C GLY A 408 11.84 6.39 25.21
N TRP A 409 12.31 6.30 23.95
CA TRP A 409 11.59 6.85 22.79
C TRP A 409 10.11 6.41 22.75
N GLN A 410 9.82 5.15 22.99
CA GLN A 410 8.45 4.62 22.96
C GLN A 410 7.57 5.25 24.05
N ALA A 411 8.09 5.36 25.28
CA ALA A 411 7.38 6.00 26.38
C ALA A 411 7.13 7.48 26.11
N ALA A 412 8.11 8.19 25.56
CA ALA A 412 7.98 9.59 25.17
C ALA A 412 6.97 9.80 24.03
N ALA A 413 6.95 8.90 23.03
CA ALA A 413 5.99 8.93 21.94
C ALA A 413 4.56 8.69 22.44
N LEU A 414 4.37 7.66 23.26
CA LEU A 414 3.07 7.35 23.88
C LEU A 414 2.58 8.49 24.77
N SER A 415 3.44 9.06 25.62
CA SER A 415 3.10 10.19 26.48
C SER A 415 2.64 11.41 25.68
N ARG A 416 3.30 11.70 24.56
CA ARG A 416 2.90 12.80 23.66
C ARG A 416 1.53 12.54 23.02
N SER A 417 1.29 11.31 22.54
CA SER A 417 0.00 10.94 21.95
C SER A 417 -1.15 11.04 22.97
N LEU A 418 -0.93 10.56 24.21
CA LEU A 418 -1.92 10.62 25.26
C LEU A 418 -2.22 12.07 25.71
N ARG A 419 -1.19 12.92 25.84
CA ARG A 419 -1.39 14.35 26.15
C ARG A 419 -2.14 15.07 25.05
N ALA A 420 -1.89 14.75 23.79
CA ALA A 420 -2.62 15.32 22.66
C ALA A 420 -4.10 14.87 22.64
N ALA A 421 -4.38 13.64 23.07
CA ALA A 421 -5.72 13.09 23.13
C ALA A 421 -6.52 13.54 24.37
N GLN A 422 -5.84 13.96 25.44
CA GLN A 422 -6.45 14.30 26.74
C GLN A 422 -7.65 15.27 26.66
N PRO A 423 -7.62 16.35 25.85
CA PRO A 423 -8.76 17.26 25.74
C PRO A 423 -10.03 16.62 25.17
N ALA A 424 -9.88 15.54 24.38
CA ALA A 424 -11.00 14.83 23.74
C ALA A 424 -11.61 13.74 24.63
N ILE A 425 -10.88 13.29 25.66
CA ILE A 425 -11.32 12.19 26.54
C ILE A 425 -12.37 12.69 27.53
N ALA A 426 -13.45 11.94 27.67
CA ALA A 426 -14.49 12.20 28.66
C ALA A 426 -13.90 12.21 30.08
N ARG A 427 -14.32 13.20 30.89
CA ARG A 427 -14.05 13.21 32.32
C ARG A 427 -15.27 12.57 33.01
N ASP A 428 -15.01 11.56 33.79
CA ASP A 428 -16.04 10.93 34.66
C ASP A 428 -16.52 11.91 35.73
#